data_80bb6da9f6526344ef42724e768b22d5
#
_entry.id   80bb6da9f6526344ef42724e768b22d5
#
_cell.length_a   1.000
_cell.length_b   1.000
_cell.length_c   1.000
_cell.angle_alpha   90.00
_cell.angle_beta   90.00
_cell.angle_gamma   90.00
#
_symmetry.space_group_name_H-M   'P 1'
#
loop_
_entity.id
_entity.type
_entity.pdbx_description
1 polymer ?
#
loop_
_entity_poly.entity_id
_entity_poly.type
_entity_poly.pdbx_seq_one_letter_code
_entity_poly.pdbx_strand_id
1 'polypeptide(L)'
;MLKASLEILNLHDDGFHLLVEVFVFDQPFKAVLDTGASRTVLDKSTVESYIDQNRLQVSDKLSTGLGTNSMESHTLSIPLLKIGDLEISNFETAVLDLSMINAAYETLEVGPIIGVIGGDILMNYKATISYSKKRIFFRL
;
A
#
# COMPACT_ATOMS: atom_id res chain seq x y z
N MET A 1 -13.44 -14.40 -10.45
CA MET A 1 -12.55 -13.22 -10.42
C MET A 1 -12.58 -12.64 -9.02
N LEU A 2 -11.41 -12.36 -8.46
CA LEU A 2 -11.30 -11.78 -7.13
C LEU A 2 -11.49 -10.27 -7.21
N LYS A 3 -12.10 -9.67 -6.20
CA LYS A 3 -12.38 -8.24 -6.22
C LYS A 3 -12.23 -7.60 -4.84
N ALA A 4 -12.00 -6.29 -4.86
CA ALA A 4 -12.02 -5.45 -3.67
C ALA A 4 -12.72 -4.13 -3.99
N SER A 5 -13.36 -3.55 -2.99
CA SER A 5 -14.00 -2.24 -3.14
C SER A 5 -12.96 -1.13 -3.11
N LEU A 6 -13.16 -0.10 -3.90
CA LEU A 6 -12.34 1.10 -3.91
C LEU A 6 -13.10 2.27 -3.33
N GLU A 7 -12.42 3.08 -2.56
CA GLU A 7 -12.89 4.39 -2.14
C GLU A 7 -12.23 5.43 -3.03
N ILE A 8 -13.01 6.29 -3.66
CA ILE A 8 -12.47 7.39 -4.47
C ILE A 8 -12.47 8.63 -3.59
N LEU A 9 -11.26 9.05 -3.21
CA LEU A 9 -11.07 10.22 -2.38
C LEU A 9 -11.04 11.46 -3.25
N ASN A 10 -11.99 12.39 -3.02
CA ASN A 10 -12.04 13.66 -3.72
C ASN A 10 -11.11 14.65 -3.04
N LEU A 11 -10.06 15.09 -3.74
CA LEU A 11 -9.11 16.07 -3.27
C LEU A 11 -9.54 17.50 -3.63
N HIS A 12 -10.78 17.67 -4.04
CA HIS A 12 -11.37 18.93 -4.51
C HIS A 12 -10.61 19.44 -5.74
N ASP A 13 -9.87 20.54 -5.64
CA ASP A 13 -9.19 21.13 -6.80
C ASP A 13 -7.98 20.31 -7.28
N ASP A 14 -7.53 19.35 -6.49
CA ASP A 14 -6.31 18.55 -6.78
C ASP A 14 -6.62 17.18 -7.39
N GLY A 15 -7.89 16.90 -7.72
CA GLY A 15 -8.26 15.66 -8.38
C GLY A 15 -8.71 14.57 -7.42
N PHE A 16 -8.38 13.31 -7.75
CA PHE A 16 -8.88 12.16 -7.02
C PHE A 16 -7.79 11.15 -6.75
N HIS A 17 -7.85 10.50 -5.59
CA HIS A 17 -7.02 9.35 -5.27
C HIS A 17 -7.89 8.12 -5.02
N LEU A 18 -7.31 6.94 -5.25
CA LEU A 18 -7.96 5.67 -4.97
C LEU A 18 -7.41 5.09 -3.69
N LEU A 19 -8.31 4.70 -2.79
CA LEU A 19 -7.95 3.99 -1.57
C LEU A 19 -8.57 2.60 -1.59
N VAL A 20 -7.87 1.64 -1.03
CA VAL A 20 -8.33 0.28 -0.89
C VAL A 20 -8.08 -0.19 0.53
N GLU A 21 -8.98 -1.02 1.07
CA GLU A 21 -8.75 -1.63 2.37
C GLU A 21 -7.81 -2.81 2.20
N VAL A 22 -6.78 -2.86 3.05
CA VAL A 22 -5.88 -4.00 3.14
C VAL A 22 -5.94 -4.56 4.56
N PHE A 23 -5.86 -5.88 4.65
CA PHE A 23 -5.84 -6.59 5.92
C PHE A 23 -4.44 -7.15 6.10
N VAL A 24 -3.76 -6.69 7.13
CA VAL A 24 -2.39 -7.09 7.46
C VAL A 24 -2.21 -6.97 8.98
N PHE A 25 -1.36 -7.78 9.57
CA PHE A 25 -1.19 -7.83 11.04
C PHE A 25 -2.51 -8.07 11.77
N ASP A 26 -3.40 -8.86 11.16
CA ASP A 26 -4.74 -9.15 11.68
C ASP A 26 -5.62 -7.90 11.91
N GLN A 27 -5.35 -6.82 11.17
CA GLN A 27 -6.06 -5.55 11.28
C GLN A 27 -6.40 -4.98 9.90
N PRO A 28 -7.57 -4.30 9.77
CA PRO A 28 -7.86 -3.56 8.54
C PRO A 28 -7.17 -2.20 8.54
N PHE A 29 -6.66 -1.81 7.37
CA PHE A 29 -6.03 -0.51 7.15
C PHE A 29 -6.44 0.01 5.78
N LYS A 30 -6.27 1.32 5.57
CA LYS A 30 -6.41 1.91 4.23
C LYS A 30 -5.03 2.05 3.60
N ALA A 31 -4.96 1.79 2.31
CA ALA A 31 -3.77 1.98 1.49
C ALA A 31 -4.12 2.75 0.23
N VAL A 32 -3.17 3.51 -0.28
CA VAL A 32 -3.31 4.20 -1.56
C VAL A 32 -3.01 3.21 -2.68
N LEU A 33 -3.86 3.20 -3.70
CA LEU A 33 -3.61 2.43 -4.91
C LEU A 33 -2.87 3.33 -5.88
N ASP A 34 -1.61 3.00 -6.17
CA ASP A 34 -0.73 3.88 -6.96
C ASP A 34 -0.05 3.10 -8.07
N THR A 35 -0.56 3.25 -9.29
CA THR A 35 0.02 2.58 -10.46
C THR A 35 1.42 3.11 -10.83
N GLY A 36 1.78 4.29 -10.33
CA GLY A 36 3.10 4.87 -10.55
C GLY A 36 4.17 4.37 -9.58
N ALA A 37 3.77 3.68 -8.51
CA ALA A 37 4.73 3.07 -7.58
C ALA A 37 5.13 1.71 -8.12
N SER A 38 6.42 1.45 -8.25
CA SER A 38 6.91 0.18 -8.77
C SER A 38 6.71 -0.97 -7.79
N ARG A 39 6.73 -0.67 -6.50
CA ARG A 39 6.60 -1.67 -5.44
C ARG A 39 5.60 -1.21 -4.39
N THR A 40 4.97 -2.20 -3.74
CA THR A 40 4.15 -1.97 -2.56
C THR A 40 5.05 -1.58 -1.39
N VAL A 41 4.62 -0.57 -0.64
CA VAL A 41 5.39 0.00 0.47
C VAL A 41 4.47 0.16 1.67
N LEU A 42 4.94 -0.27 2.84
CA LEU A 42 4.24 -0.05 4.10
C LEU A 42 4.98 0.98 4.94
N ASP A 43 4.23 1.72 5.75
CA ASP A 43 4.78 2.75 6.62
C ASP A 43 5.56 2.13 7.78
N LYS A 44 6.82 2.53 7.92
CA LYS A 44 7.72 1.99 8.92
C LYS A 44 7.18 2.13 10.35
N SER A 45 6.67 3.29 10.69
CA SER A 45 6.15 3.56 12.03
C SER A 45 4.99 2.63 12.39
N THR A 46 4.07 2.43 11.46
CA THR A 46 2.93 1.53 11.66
C THR A 46 3.41 0.08 11.78
N VAL A 47 4.31 -0.34 10.89
CA VAL A 47 4.86 -1.69 10.90
C VAL A 47 5.54 -2.00 12.23
N GLU A 48 6.34 -1.06 12.73
CA GLU A 48 7.06 -1.24 14.00
C GLU A 48 6.13 -1.39 15.21
N SER A 49 4.88 -0.93 15.08
CA SER A 49 3.88 -1.10 16.15
C SER A 49 3.36 -2.54 16.24
N TYR A 50 3.55 -3.35 15.21
CA TYR A 50 2.99 -4.70 15.13
C TYR A 50 4.03 -5.80 15.05
N ILE A 51 5.29 -5.47 14.76
CA ILE A 51 6.36 -6.46 14.63
C ILE A 51 7.59 -6.03 15.42
N ASP A 52 8.44 -7.02 15.72
CA ASP A 52 9.75 -6.79 16.28
C ASP A 52 10.66 -6.18 15.19
N GLN A 53 11.40 -5.12 15.54
CA GLN A 53 12.33 -4.45 14.62
C GLN A 53 13.37 -5.41 14.03
N ASN A 54 13.70 -6.47 14.74
CA ASN A 54 14.66 -7.47 14.26
C ASN A 54 14.19 -8.20 13.00
N ARG A 55 12.90 -8.13 12.69
CA ARG A 55 12.34 -8.74 11.47
C ARG A 55 12.49 -7.86 10.24
N LEU A 56 12.84 -6.59 10.42
CA LEU A 56 13.09 -5.68 9.32
C LEU A 56 14.51 -5.88 8.80
N GLN A 57 14.64 -5.97 7.49
CA GLN A 57 15.95 -6.10 6.84
C GLN A 57 16.20 -4.84 6.00
N VAL A 58 17.43 -4.33 6.07
CA VAL A 58 17.81 -3.19 5.23
C VAL A 58 17.87 -3.66 3.78
N SER A 59 17.25 -2.89 2.89
CA SER A 59 17.22 -3.19 1.48
C SER A 59 18.26 -2.35 0.75
N ASP A 60 18.99 -2.99 -0.17
CA ASP A 60 19.91 -2.30 -1.08
C ASP A 60 19.18 -1.71 -2.28
N LYS A 61 17.90 -2.03 -2.44
CA LYS A 61 17.11 -1.55 -3.56
C LYS A 61 16.45 -0.22 -3.21
N LEU A 62 16.59 0.75 -4.11
CA LEU A 62 15.90 2.02 -3.99
C LEU A 62 14.47 1.86 -4.50
N SER A 63 13.51 2.44 -3.77
CA SER A 63 12.13 2.48 -4.22
C SER A 63 11.98 3.63 -5.22
N THR A 64 11.40 3.33 -6.39
CA THR A 64 11.06 4.34 -7.39
C THR A 64 9.60 4.71 -7.26
N GLY A 65 9.23 5.90 -7.72
CA GLY A 65 7.86 6.41 -7.64
C GLY A 65 7.59 7.29 -6.44
N LEU A 66 8.46 7.29 -5.42
CA LEU A 66 8.32 8.14 -4.23
C LEU A 66 9.23 9.36 -4.26
N GLY A 67 9.96 9.56 -5.35
CA GLY A 67 10.67 10.81 -5.64
C GLY A 67 11.91 11.08 -4.79
N THR A 68 12.44 10.10 -4.08
CA THR A 68 13.65 10.30 -3.26
C THR A 68 14.57 9.09 -3.33
N ASN A 69 15.87 9.36 -3.40
CA ASN A 69 16.92 8.34 -3.34
C ASN A 69 17.59 8.30 -1.97
N SER A 70 17.17 9.14 -1.03
CA SER A 70 17.81 9.27 0.27
C SER A 70 17.10 8.52 1.38
N MET A 71 15.93 7.95 1.13
CA MET A 71 15.17 7.25 2.16
C MET A 71 15.76 5.86 2.40
N GLU A 72 15.99 5.54 3.67
CA GLU A 72 16.36 4.20 4.07
C GLU A 72 15.21 3.25 3.81
N SER A 73 15.47 2.21 3.03
CA SER A 73 14.47 1.20 2.68
C SER A 73 14.74 -0.08 3.45
N HIS A 74 13.68 -0.66 4.00
CA HIS A 74 13.72 -1.96 4.64
C HIS A 74 12.80 -2.91 3.89
N THR A 75 12.98 -4.20 4.09
CA THR A 75 12.07 -5.23 3.59
C THR A 75 11.52 -6.03 4.75
N LEU A 76 10.32 -6.55 4.55
CA LEU A 76 9.63 -7.37 5.53
C LEU A 76 8.83 -8.43 4.79
N SER A 77 8.93 -9.67 5.26
CA SER A 77 8.05 -10.74 4.79
C SER A 77 6.78 -10.74 5.62
N ILE A 78 5.64 -10.61 4.95
CA ILE A 78 4.33 -10.60 5.58
C ILE A 78 3.68 -11.97 5.36
N PRO A 79 3.32 -12.70 6.44
CA PRO A 79 2.73 -14.02 6.29
C PRO A 79 1.43 -14.01 5.50
N LEU A 80 0.58 -13.01 5.71
CA LEU A 80 -0.69 -12.91 5.02
C LEU A 80 -1.07 -11.44 4.82
N LEU A 81 -1.29 -11.09 3.54
CA LEU A 81 -1.80 -9.79 3.12
C LEU A 81 -3.09 -10.04 2.34
N LYS A 82 -4.18 -9.38 2.71
CA LYS A 82 -5.45 -9.49 2.00
C LYS A 82 -5.86 -8.16 1.42
N ILE A 83 -6.34 -8.19 0.19
CA ILE A 83 -6.97 -7.04 -0.46
C ILE A 83 -8.32 -7.53 -0.99
N GLY A 84 -9.40 -7.26 -0.23
CA GLY A 84 -10.70 -7.83 -0.55
C GLY A 84 -10.64 -9.36 -0.60
N ASP A 85 -11.01 -9.93 -1.73
CA ASP A 85 -10.98 -11.38 -1.94
C ASP A 85 -9.58 -11.95 -2.20
N LEU A 86 -8.61 -11.09 -2.50
CA LEU A 86 -7.24 -11.54 -2.81
C LEU A 86 -6.46 -11.81 -1.52
N GLU A 87 -5.90 -13.01 -1.42
CA GLU A 87 -5.03 -13.39 -0.31
C GLU A 87 -3.65 -13.68 -0.86
N ILE A 88 -2.64 -13.02 -0.30
CA ILE A 88 -1.23 -13.19 -0.68
C ILE A 88 -0.47 -13.70 0.52
N SER A 89 0.12 -14.89 0.40
CA SER A 89 0.93 -15.50 1.45
C SER A 89 2.39 -15.17 1.25
N ASN A 90 3.10 -14.93 2.36
CA ASN A 90 4.55 -14.70 2.35
C ASN A 90 4.97 -13.59 1.39
N PHE A 91 4.27 -12.47 1.46
CA PHE A 91 4.53 -11.32 0.60
C PHE A 91 5.71 -10.50 1.13
N GLU A 92 6.73 -10.29 0.30
CA GLU A 92 7.84 -9.41 0.65
C GLU A 92 7.50 -7.98 0.24
N THR A 93 7.40 -7.09 1.23
CA THR A 93 7.08 -5.68 1.01
C THR A 93 8.27 -4.80 1.32
N ALA A 94 8.35 -3.65 0.65
CA ALA A 94 9.24 -2.58 1.08
C ALA A 94 8.63 -1.85 2.28
N VAL A 95 9.48 -1.32 3.14
CA VAL A 95 9.07 -0.55 4.32
C VAL A 95 9.86 0.75 4.34
N LEU A 96 9.14 1.88 4.32
CA LEU A 96 9.70 3.22 4.32
C LEU A 96 8.96 4.08 5.33
N ASP A 97 9.60 5.16 5.74
CA ASP A 97 8.94 6.19 6.54
C ASP A 97 8.01 7.00 5.62
N LEU A 98 6.71 6.83 5.80
CA LEU A 98 5.68 7.52 5.03
C LEU A 98 5.03 8.66 5.83
N SER A 99 5.71 9.18 6.86
CA SER A 99 5.13 10.20 7.73
C SER A 99 4.69 11.45 6.99
N MET A 100 5.42 11.89 5.96
CA MET A 100 5.04 13.06 5.17
C MET A 100 3.76 12.81 4.36
N ILE A 101 3.63 11.62 3.79
CA ILE A 101 2.43 11.22 3.06
C ILE A 101 1.24 11.14 4.00
N ASN A 102 1.43 10.53 5.17
CA ASN A 102 0.37 10.41 6.18
C ASN A 102 -0.06 11.78 6.71
N ALA A 103 0.86 12.71 6.89
CA ALA A 103 0.53 14.07 7.31
C ALA A 103 -0.39 14.75 6.29
N ALA A 104 -0.12 14.57 4.99
CA ALA A 104 -0.96 15.12 3.94
C ALA A 104 -2.37 14.52 3.97
N TYR A 105 -2.50 13.21 4.15
CA TYR A 105 -3.81 12.55 4.23
C TYR A 105 -4.57 12.93 5.51
N GLU A 106 -3.84 13.18 6.60
CA GLU A 106 -4.46 13.58 7.86
C GLU A 106 -5.19 14.91 7.71
N THR A 107 -4.64 15.85 6.92
CA THR A 107 -5.30 17.13 6.67
C THR A 107 -6.60 16.97 5.89
N LEU A 108 -6.79 15.85 5.22
CA LEU A 108 -8.00 15.52 4.45
C LEU A 108 -9.01 14.71 5.26
N GLU A 109 -8.75 14.53 6.54
CA GLU A 109 -9.60 13.77 7.46
C GLU A 109 -9.81 12.31 7.06
N VAL A 110 -8.87 11.75 6.30
CA VAL A 110 -8.92 10.35 5.87
C VAL A 110 -8.39 9.41 6.96
N GLY A 111 -7.57 9.95 7.85
CA GLY A 111 -6.83 9.16 8.82
C GLY A 111 -5.55 8.59 8.21
N PRO A 112 -4.76 7.89 9.02
CA PRO A 112 -3.49 7.35 8.55
C PRO A 112 -3.70 6.23 7.53
N ILE A 113 -2.83 6.20 6.52
CA ILE A 113 -2.76 5.07 5.58
C ILE A 113 -1.58 4.18 5.98
N ILE A 114 -1.73 2.89 5.75
CA ILE A 114 -0.64 1.96 6.06
C ILE A 114 0.44 1.97 4.99
N GLY A 115 0.08 2.32 3.77
CA GLY A 115 1.05 2.33 2.70
C GLY A 115 0.44 2.49 1.33
N VAL A 116 1.19 2.02 0.35
CA VAL A 116 0.89 2.18 -1.07
C VAL A 116 0.92 0.80 -1.72
N ILE A 117 -0.14 0.47 -2.45
CA ILE A 117 -0.20 -0.76 -3.26
C ILE A 117 0.34 -0.40 -4.64
N GLY A 118 1.42 -1.03 -5.04
CA GLY A 118 2.15 -0.70 -6.25
C GLY A 118 2.08 -1.77 -7.34
N GLY A 119 2.91 -1.54 -8.36
CA GLY A 119 2.92 -2.34 -9.57
C GLY A 119 3.30 -3.81 -9.38
N ASP A 120 4.03 -4.13 -8.32
CA ASP A 120 4.40 -5.52 -8.02
C ASP A 120 3.15 -6.39 -7.79
N ILE A 121 2.18 -5.90 -7.03
CA ILE A 121 0.91 -6.61 -6.83
C ILE A 121 0.01 -6.47 -8.06
N LEU A 122 -0.09 -5.25 -8.58
CA LEU A 122 -1.02 -4.98 -9.68
C LEU A 122 -0.68 -5.80 -10.93
N MET A 123 0.59 -5.91 -11.27
CA MET A 123 1.02 -6.70 -12.43
C MET A 123 0.93 -8.19 -12.17
N ASN A 124 1.36 -8.62 -11.00
CA ASN A 124 1.42 -10.04 -10.67
C ASN A 124 0.03 -10.70 -10.64
N TYR A 125 -0.98 -9.94 -10.23
CA TYR A 125 -2.35 -10.44 -10.12
C TYR A 125 -3.27 -9.86 -11.21
N LYS A 126 -2.68 -9.32 -12.26
CA LYS A 126 -3.40 -8.87 -13.48
C LYS A 126 -4.58 -7.97 -13.15
N ALA A 127 -4.30 -6.92 -12.37
CA ALA A 127 -5.33 -6.04 -11.83
C ALA A 127 -6.05 -5.26 -12.93
N THR A 128 -7.37 -5.13 -12.76
CA THR A 128 -8.21 -4.22 -13.53
C THR A 128 -8.86 -3.25 -12.57
N ILE A 129 -8.64 -1.96 -12.79
CA ILE A 129 -9.20 -0.89 -11.95
C ILE A 129 -10.40 -0.29 -12.66
N SER A 130 -11.56 -0.29 -11.99
CA SER A 130 -12.78 0.30 -12.53
C SER A 130 -13.23 1.47 -11.65
N TYR A 131 -13.11 2.67 -12.16
CA TYR A 131 -13.64 3.85 -11.49
C TYR A 131 -15.15 3.85 -11.42
N SER A 132 -15.81 3.46 -12.51
CA SER A 132 -17.28 3.47 -12.56
C SER A 132 -17.90 2.48 -11.59
N LYS A 133 -17.28 1.32 -11.43
CA LYS A 133 -17.77 0.29 -10.50
C LYS A 133 -17.22 0.48 -9.08
N LYS A 134 -16.22 1.33 -8.91
CA LYS A 134 -15.48 1.54 -7.66
C LYS A 134 -14.96 0.20 -7.12
N ARG A 135 -14.27 -0.54 -7.99
CA ARG A 135 -13.71 -1.84 -7.67
C ARG A 135 -12.41 -2.07 -8.39
N ILE A 136 -11.58 -2.89 -7.77
CA ILE A 136 -10.42 -3.48 -8.42
C ILE A 136 -10.65 -4.98 -8.51
N PHE A 137 -10.30 -5.55 -9.65
CA PHE A 137 -10.42 -6.98 -9.93
C PHE A 137 -9.03 -7.57 -10.08
N PHE A 138 -8.86 -8.79 -9.57
CA PHE A 138 -7.59 -9.51 -9.65
C PHE A 138 -7.80 -10.88 -10.26
N ARG A 139 -6.74 -11.41 -10.85
CA ARG A 139 -6.66 -12.79 -11.35
C ARG A 139 -5.41 -13.45 -10.83
N LEU A 140 -5.53 -14.72 -10.49
CA LEU A 140 -4.39 -15.55 -10.09
C LEU A 140 -3.61 -16.07 -11.30
#